data_c284b4e49c9e94300bbb0dc74f7ae357
#
_entry.id   c284b4e49c9e94300bbb0dc74f7ae357
#
_cell.length_a   1.000
_cell.length_b   1.000
_cell.length_c   1.000
_cell.angle_alpha   90.00
_cell.angle_beta   90.00
_cell.angle_gamma   90.00
#
_symmetry.space_group_name_H-M   'P 1'
#
loop_
_entity.id
_entity.type
_entity.pdbx_description
1 polymer ?
#
loop_
_entity_poly.entity_id
_entity_poly.type
_entity_poly.pdbx_seq_one_letter_code
_entity_poly.pdbx_strand_id
1 'polypeptide(L)'
;MQFCLAGMIGIWASGALAHSPLKTTQPADEAVLQEVPREIRFGFQGKIRLTKVTVTHEDQSGSDLDLSGFDEFLNNYAIPFESDSDGEYLIEWRGLGTDGHVMNGSFRFSVE
;
A
#
# COMPACT_ATOMS: atom_id res chain seq x y z
N MET A 1 49.32 -9.25 -5.54
CA MET A 1 48.70 -9.11 -5.61
C MET A 1 47.55 -8.94 -5.56
N GLN A 2 46.99 -8.81 -5.58
CA GLN A 2 46.07 -8.56 -5.58
C GLN A 2 44.96 -8.34 -5.58
N PHE A 3 44.42 -8.19 -5.66
CA PHE A 3 43.41 -8.02 -5.74
C PHE A 3 42.31 -7.72 -5.74
N CYS A 4 41.70 -7.49 -5.73
CA CYS A 4 40.78 -7.19 -5.79
C CYS A 4 39.77 -7.11 -5.81
N LEU A 5 39.18 -7.07 -5.82
CA LEU A 5 38.19 -6.96 -5.97
C LEU A 5 37.17 -6.76 -5.84
N ALA A 6 36.69 -6.67 -5.78
CA ALA A 6 35.89 -6.49 -5.72
C ALA A 6 34.85 -6.18 -5.73
N GLY A 7 34.32 -6.08 -5.76
CA GLY A 7 33.41 -5.62 -6.01
C GLY A 7 32.32 -5.49 -6.01
N MET A 8 32.05 -5.49 -6.21
CA MET A 8 31.13 -5.23 -6.40
C MET A 8 30.13 -5.17 -6.18
N ILE A 9 29.56 -5.02 -6.15
CA ILE A 9 28.79 -4.98 -5.90
C ILE A 9 27.67 -4.78 -5.95
N GLY A 10 27.11 -4.86 -5.86
CA GLY A 10 26.04 -4.71 -6.00
C GLY A 10 25.08 -4.12 -6.10
N ILE A 11 24.70 -3.91 -6.37
CA ILE A 11 23.99 -3.21 -6.52
C ILE A 11 22.91 -3.20 -6.62
N TRP A 12 22.42 -3.26 -6.62
CA TRP A 12 21.55 -3.22 -6.61
C TRP A 12 20.57 -2.84 -6.80
N ALA A 13 20.32 -2.85 -7.23
CA ALA A 13 19.34 -2.67 -7.51
C ALA A 13 18.35 -2.19 -7.14
N SER A 14 18.19 -2.21 -6.53
CA SER A 14 17.29 -1.59 -5.96
C SER A 14 16.63 -0.55 -6.54
N GLY A 15 17.19 0.11 -7.22
CA GLY A 15 16.56 1.28 -7.71
C GLY A 15 15.20 1.12 -8.26
N ALA A 16 14.90 -0.02 -8.74
CA ALA A 16 13.61 -0.19 -9.35
C ALA A 16 12.47 0.11 -8.42
N LEU A 17 12.72 0.01 -7.17
CA LEU A 17 11.66 0.21 -6.23
C LEU A 17 11.25 1.61 -6.06
N ALA A 18 12.07 2.51 -6.54
CA ALA A 18 11.83 3.90 -6.31
C ALA A 18 10.61 4.44 -6.99
N HIS A 19 9.99 3.67 -7.85
CA HIS A 19 8.91 4.22 -8.65
C HIS A 19 7.53 3.99 -8.08
N SER A 20 7.45 3.55 -6.85
CA SER A 20 6.14 3.46 -6.23
C SER A 20 5.57 4.86 -6.08
N PRO A 21 4.34 5.10 -6.51
CA PRO A 21 3.71 6.39 -6.30
C PRO A 21 3.25 6.59 -4.86
N LEU A 22 3.22 5.52 -4.09
CA LEU A 22 2.72 5.56 -2.74
C LEU A 22 3.75 6.22 -1.83
N LYS A 23 3.33 7.22 -1.09
CA LYS A 23 4.19 7.97 -0.23
C LYS A 23 4.00 7.63 1.22
N THR A 24 2.74 7.53 1.64
CA THR A 24 2.42 7.21 3.02
C THR A 24 1.14 6.40 3.07
N THR A 25 1.01 5.62 4.13
CA THR A 25 -0.25 4.95 4.45
C THR A 25 -0.53 5.12 5.92
N GLN A 26 -1.80 5.01 6.29
CA GLN A 26 -2.20 4.87 7.67
C GLN A 26 -3.25 3.78 7.72
N PRO A 27 -2.99 2.74 8.45
CA PRO A 27 -1.81 2.51 9.28
C PRO A 27 -0.55 2.38 8.43
N ALA A 28 0.59 2.67 9.02
CA ALA A 28 1.87 2.48 8.34
C ALA A 28 2.09 0.99 8.09
N ASP A 29 2.89 0.70 7.06
CA ASP A 29 3.24 -0.68 6.76
C ASP A 29 3.92 -1.31 7.97
N GLU A 30 3.50 -2.52 8.32
CA GLU A 30 4.02 -3.30 9.44
C GLU A 30 3.67 -2.73 10.81
N ALA A 31 2.73 -1.80 10.88
CA ALA A 31 2.32 -1.23 12.16
C ALA A 31 1.60 -2.27 13.01
N VAL A 32 1.76 -2.13 14.32
CA VAL A 32 1.04 -2.95 15.29
C VAL A 32 0.16 -1.99 16.08
N LEU A 33 -1.14 -2.19 16.00
CA LEU A 33 -2.11 -1.30 16.59
C LEU A 33 -2.83 -1.98 17.74
N GLN A 34 -3.41 -1.19 18.61
CA GLN A 34 -4.19 -1.72 19.71
C GLN A 34 -5.68 -1.63 19.44
N GLU A 35 -6.06 -0.93 18.40
CA GLU A 35 -7.46 -0.81 18.01
C GLU A 35 -7.55 -0.89 16.50
N VAL A 36 -8.65 -1.42 16.02
CA VAL A 36 -8.90 -1.46 14.58
C VAL A 36 -9.11 -0.03 14.09
N PRO A 37 -8.40 0.37 13.02
CA PRO A 37 -8.57 1.71 12.48
C PRO A 37 -9.94 1.85 11.83
N ARG A 38 -10.46 3.07 11.79
CA ARG A 38 -11.77 3.34 11.20
C ARG A 38 -11.67 3.67 9.73
N GLU A 39 -10.49 3.91 9.24
CA GLU A 39 -10.29 4.22 7.84
C GLU A 39 -8.88 3.83 7.44
N ILE A 40 -8.72 3.59 6.16
CA ILE A 40 -7.41 3.31 5.58
C ILE A 40 -7.05 4.54 4.77
N ARG A 41 -5.89 5.10 5.01
CA ARG A 41 -5.46 6.31 4.34
C ARG A 41 -4.30 6.04 3.41
N PHE A 42 -4.34 6.69 2.26
CA PHE A 42 -3.26 6.63 1.28
C PHE A 42 -2.81 8.03 0.94
N GLY A 43 -1.51 8.24 0.89
CA GLY A 43 -0.94 9.48 0.37
C GLY A 43 -0.06 9.14 -0.80
N PHE A 44 -0.35 9.71 -1.96
CA PHE A 44 0.41 9.46 -3.19
C PHE A 44 1.20 10.69 -3.57
N GLN A 45 2.31 10.48 -4.28
CA GLN A 45 3.13 11.59 -4.74
C GLN A 45 2.45 12.38 -5.84
N GLY A 46 1.73 11.69 -6.71
CA GLY A 46 0.96 12.34 -7.75
C GLY A 46 -0.49 12.00 -7.58
N LYS A 47 -1.31 12.41 -8.53
CA LYS A 47 -2.73 12.10 -8.47
C LYS A 47 -2.97 10.72 -9.06
N ILE A 48 -3.65 9.92 -8.31
CA ILE A 48 -3.98 8.54 -8.65
C ILE A 48 -5.49 8.38 -8.48
N ARG A 49 -6.09 7.62 -9.36
CA ARG A 49 -7.49 7.23 -9.17
C ARG A 49 -7.49 5.78 -8.69
N LEU A 50 -7.84 5.58 -7.45
CA LEU A 50 -7.92 4.23 -6.90
C LEU A 50 -9.10 3.51 -7.53
N THR A 51 -8.87 2.32 -8.03
CA THR A 51 -9.91 1.51 -8.67
C THR A 51 -10.29 0.31 -7.84
N LYS A 52 -9.43 -0.11 -6.92
CA LYS A 52 -9.72 -1.26 -6.09
C LYS A 52 -8.86 -1.23 -4.84
N VAL A 53 -9.46 -1.52 -3.71
CA VAL A 53 -8.73 -1.72 -2.46
C VAL A 53 -9.32 -2.95 -1.81
N THR A 54 -8.51 -3.99 -1.66
CA THR A 54 -8.93 -5.26 -1.12
C THR A 54 -8.30 -5.46 0.26
N VAL A 55 -9.10 -5.87 1.21
CA VAL A 55 -8.64 -6.16 2.57
C VAL A 55 -8.76 -7.65 2.79
N THR A 56 -7.65 -8.26 3.21
CA THR A 56 -7.64 -9.66 3.60
C THR A 56 -7.28 -9.74 5.08
N HIS A 57 -8.15 -10.36 5.86
CA HIS A 57 -7.95 -10.51 7.29
C HIS A 57 -7.59 -11.96 7.57
N GLU A 58 -6.38 -12.19 8.06
CA GLU A 58 -5.88 -13.52 8.36
C GLU A 58 -6.02 -14.43 7.15
N ASP A 59 -6.60 -15.61 7.33
CA ASP A 59 -6.74 -16.59 6.25
C ASP A 59 -8.03 -16.43 5.47
N GLN A 60 -8.80 -15.39 5.75
CA GLN A 60 -10.10 -15.25 5.13
C GLN A 60 -9.97 -14.73 3.71
N SER A 61 -11.04 -14.88 2.96
CA SER A 61 -11.08 -14.31 1.60
C SER A 61 -11.05 -12.80 1.68
N GLY A 62 -10.41 -12.20 0.70
CA GLY A 62 -10.36 -10.75 0.64
C GLY A 62 -11.71 -10.15 0.33
N SER A 63 -11.92 -8.95 0.77
CA SER A 63 -13.12 -8.19 0.44
C SER A 63 -12.72 -6.78 0.03
N ASP A 64 -13.48 -6.23 -0.90
CA ASP A 64 -13.18 -4.92 -1.45
C ASP A 64 -13.83 -3.83 -0.63
N LEU A 65 -13.10 -2.75 -0.42
CA LEU A 65 -13.66 -1.58 0.21
C LEU A 65 -14.50 -0.81 -0.78
N ASP A 66 -15.46 -0.07 -0.27
CA ASP A 66 -16.36 0.71 -1.09
C ASP A 66 -15.67 1.98 -1.53
N LEU A 67 -15.46 2.12 -2.83
CA LEU A 67 -14.83 3.30 -3.41
C LEU A 67 -15.83 4.19 -4.13
N SER A 68 -17.11 4.01 -3.89
CA SER A 68 -18.13 4.71 -4.68
C SER A 68 -18.06 6.23 -4.54
N GLY A 69 -17.48 6.74 -3.47
CA GLY A 69 -17.31 8.18 -3.33
C GLY A 69 -15.98 8.71 -3.84
N PHE A 70 -15.18 7.86 -4.49
CA PHE A 70 -13.81 8.24 -4.85
C PHE A 70 -13.56 7.97 -6.32
N ASP A 71 -14.23 8.72 -7.19
CA ASP A 71 -14.08 8.47 -8.62
C ASP A 71 -13.24 9.53 -9.31
N GLU A 72 -12.38 10.21 -8.57
CA GLU A 72 -11.52 11.26 -9.12
C GLU A 72 -10.06 10.92 -8.88
N PHE A 73 -9.20 11.65 -9.59
CA PHE A 73 -7.77 11.53 -9.36
C PHE A 73 -7.40 12.40 -8.17
N LEU A 74 -6.89 11.78 -7.12
CA LEU A 74 -6.58 12.48 -5.87
C LEU A 74 -5.22 12.06 -5.37
N ASN A 75 -4.58 12.96 -4.62
CA ASN A 75 -3.32 12.63 -3.94
C ASN A 75 -3.56 11.87 -2.64
N ASN A 76 -4.68 12.13 -1.99
CA ASN A 76 -4.93 11.59 -0.65
C ASN A 76 -6.29 10.93 -0.60
N TYR A 77 -6.34 9.79 0.06
CA TYR A 77 -7.57 9.04 0.24
C TYR A 77 -7.73 8.67 1.70
N ALA A 78 -8.96 8.75 2.19
CA ALA A 78 -9.33 8.24 3.49
C ALA A 78 -10.57 7.41 3.28
N ILE A 79 -10.40 6.09 3.25
CA ILE A 79 -11.47 5.18 2.86
C ILE A 79 -12.00 4.50 4.11
N PRO A 80 -13.31 4.61 4.38
CA PRO A 80 -13.88 3.99 5.57
C PRO A 80 -13.61 2.50 5.61
N PHE A 81 -13.32 2.01 6.78
CA PHE A 81 -12.98 0.62 7.00
C PHE A 81 -13.65 0.18 8.28
N GLU A 82 -14.30 -0.95 8.24
CA GLU A 82 -14.98 -1.50 9.41
C GLU A 82 -14.53 -2.92 9.67
N SER A 83 -14.12 -3.17 10.88
CA SER A 83 -13.83 -4.50 11.36
C SER A 83 -13.79 -4.41 12.88
N ASP A 84 -14.07 -5.52 13.53
CA ASP A 84 -13.99 -5.56 14.97
C ASP A 84 -13.05 -6.66 15.43
N SER A 85 -12.19 -7.14 14.56
CA SER A 85 -11.37 -8.30 14.88
C SER A 85 -9.90 -7.94 14.94
N ASP A 86 -9.20 -8.56 15.88
CA ASP A 86 -7.76 -8.48 15.95
C ASP A 86 -7.16 -9.36 14.86
N GLY A 87 -5.86 -9.25 14.68
CA GLY A 87 -5.13 -10.11 13.76
C GLY A 87 -4.43 -9.31 12.69
N GLU A 88 -3.95 -10.01 11.68
CA GLU A 88 -3.22 -9.40 10.59
C GLU A 88 -4.14 -9.03 9.44
N TYR A 89 -3.89 -7.86 8.89
CA TYR A 89 -4.63 -7.35 7.74
C TYR A 89 -3.66 -7.06 6.62
N LEU A 90 -4.00 -7.52 5.42
CA LEU A 90 -3.27 -7.20 4.20
C LEU A 90 -4.14 -6.30 3.36
N ILE A 91 -3.60 -5.16 2.99
CA ILE A 91 -4.29 -4.20 2.14
C ILE A 91 -3.62 -4.23 0.78
N GLU A 92 -4.41 -4.51 -0.25
CA GLU A 92 -3.90 -4.52 -1.62
C GLU A 92 -4.68 -3.49 -2.41
N TRP A 93 -3.99 -2.67 -3.17
CA TRP A 93 -4.64 -1.59 -3.89
C TRP A 93 -4.22 -1.58 -5.35
N ARG A 94 -5.08 -1.03 -6.17
CA ARG A 94 -4.83 -0.82 -7.59
C ARG A 94 -5.36 0.55 -7.96
N GLY A 95 -4.67 1.22 -8.86
CA GLY A 95 -5.08 2.54 -9.30
C GLY A 95 -4.56 2.87 -10.67
N LEU A 96 -4.99 4.01 -11.17
CA LEU A 96 -4.56 4.54 -12.46
C LEU A 96 -3.87 5.86 -12.25
N GLY A 97 -2.72 6.03 -12.89
CA GLY A 97 -2.10 7.34 -12.97
C GLY A 97 -2.80 8.20 -14.00
N THR A 98 -2.50 9.48 -13.99
CA THR A 98 -3.13 10.40 -14.94
C THR A 98 -2.70 10.11 -16.37
N ASP A 99 -1.62 9.36 -16.56
CA ASP A 99 -1.16 8.97 -17.88
C ASP A 99 -1.73 7.62 -18.32
N GLY A 100 -2.63 7.04 -17.53
CA GLY A 100 -3.28 5.79 -17.89
C GLY A 100 -2.55 4.54 -17.45
N HIS A 101 -1.39 4.66 -16.83
CA HIS A 101 -0.69 3.48 -16.35
C HIS A 101 -1.36 2.89 -15.12
N VAL A 102 -1.46 1.57 -15.08
CA VAL A 102 -1.99 0.87 -13.92
C VAL A 102 -0.88 0.72 -12.90
N MET A 103 -1.20 1.02 -11.66
CA MET A 103 -0.26 0.88 -10.55
C MET A 103 -0.91 0.06 -9.46
N ASN A 104 -0.11 -0.62 -8.67
CA ASN A 104 -0.65 -1.40 -7.57
C ASN A 104 0.40 -1.53 -6.49
N GLY A 105 -0.04 -1.97 -5.33
CA GLY A 105 0.85 -2.20 -4.22
C GLY A 105 0.10 -2.84 -3.07
N SER A 106 0.81 -3.01 -1.98
CA SER A 106 0.22 -3.61 -0.80
C SER A 106 0.98 -3.16 0.45
N PHE A 107 0.30 -3.24 1.57
CA PHE A 107 0.93 -3.07 2.87
C PHE A 107 0.10 -3.85 3.88
N ARG A 108 0.67 -4.05 5.06
CA ARG A 108 -0.01 -4.83 6.08
C ARG A 108 0.16 -4.21 7.44
N PHE A 109 -0.78 -4.51 8.30
CA PHE A 109 -0.70 -4.11 9.70
C PHE A 109 -1.38 -5.19 10.53
N SER A 110 -1.17 -5.13 11.82
CA SER A 110 -1.83 -6.06 12.73
C SER A 110 -2.49 -5.29 13.86
N VAL A 111 -3.51 -5.91 14.45
CA VAL A 111 -4.23 -5.36 15.60
C VAL A 111 -4.13 -6.41 16.70
N GLU A 112 -3.65 -5.97 17.85
CA GLU A 112 -3.47 -6.88 18.99
C GLU A 112 -4.31 -6.49 20.18
#